data_8399a9a5c4344b8d2b963ce2d3d1ddd9
#
_entry.id   8399a9a5c4344b8d2b963ce2d3d1ddd9
#
_cell.length_a   1.000
_cell.length_b   1.000
_cell.length_c   1.000
_cell.angle_alpha   90.00
_cell.angle_beta   90.00
_cell.angle_gamma   90.00
#
_symmetry.space_group_name_H-M   'P 1'
#
loop_
_entity.id
_entity.type
_entity.pdbx_description
1 polymer ?
#
loop_
_entity_poly.entity_id
_entity_poly.type
_entity_poly.pdbx_seq_one_letter_code
_entity_poly.pdbx_strand_id
1 'polypeptide(L)'
;MNNTKLHDILVKTQSSPHIKWNDETLADLIRNDNVYNVFIFNKDGNHGYFSLLHNLTSNIDGTIVELGNREGLGILSIYDALQPNSEFYTLDIVDDVRFVNDKIKNDPRVHILNDFDALNEDRVKKTFDETSISMIFLDTIHTYEQVLAEFVLWEPYMKDDCVMCIDDIRPSMPGRTKWKFHQELDYAHKYDVTEWAHNDTGFGVYFK
;
A
#
# COMPACT_ATOMS: atom_id res chain seq x y z
N MET A 1 -9.88 -11.78 -5.24
CA MET A 1 -8.69 -12.49 -5.83
C MET A 1 -8.65 -13.90 -5.26
N ASN A 2 -7.86 -14.84 -5.77
CA ASN A 2 -7.59 -16.11 -5.09
C ASN A 2 -6.07 -16.26 -4.85
N ASN A 3 -5.68 -17.18 -3.96
CA ASN A 3 -4.29 -17.32 -3.56
C ASN A 3 -3.35 -17.70 -4.73
N THR A 4 -3.81 -18.51 -5.69
CA THR A 4 -3.01 -18.87 -6.87
C THR A 4 -2.70 -17.62 -7.69
N LYS A 5 -3.70 -16.77 -7.96
CA LYS A 5 -3.50 -15.51 -8.70
C LYS A 5 -2.56 -14.57 -7.93
N LEU A 6 -2.70 -14.47 -6.61
CA LEU A 6 -1.78 -13.69 -5.79
C LEU A 6 -0.34 -14.19 -5.93
N HIS A 7 -0.12 -15.50 -5.78
CA HIS A 7 1.20 -16.11 -5.93
C HIS A 7 1.82 -15.81 -7.31
N ASP A 8 1.04 -15.93 -8.38
CA ASP A 8 1.49 -15.62 -9.74
C ASP A 8 1.91 -14.15 -9.90
N ILE A 9 1.17 -13.21 -9.26
CA ILE A 9 1.53 -11.79 -9.24
C ILE A 9 2.86 -11.59 -8.51
N LEU A 10 3.04 -12.22 -7.35
CA LEU A 10 4.28 -12.13 -6.57
C LEU A 10 5.48 -12.62 -7.38
N VAL A 11 5.39 -13.81 -7.98
CA VAL A 11 6.45 -14.41 -8.82
C VAL A 11 6.75 -13.52 -10.03
N LYS A 12 5.73 -13.03 -10.72
CA LYS A 12 5.90 -12.12 -11.86
C LYS A 12 6.59 -10.83 -11.45
N THR A 13 6.20 -10.23 -10.33
CA THR A 13 6.82 -8.99 -9.85
C THR A 13 8.27 -9.22 -9.44
N GLN A 14 8.58 -10.34 -8.79
CA GLN A 14 9.96 -10.71 -8.45
C GLN A 14 10.85 -10.84 -9.69
N SER A 15 10.33 -11.43 -10.76
CA SER A 15 11.09 -11.61 -12.01
C SER A 15 11.22 -10.33 -12.85
N SER A 16 10.34 -9.35 -12.62
CA SER A 16 10.33 -8.06 -13.33
C SER A 16 9.89 -6.94 -12.38
N PRO A 17 10.79 -6.46 -11.50
CA PRO A 17 10.44 -5.54 -10.41
C PRO A 17 10.30 -4.07 -10.85
N HIS A 18 10.26 -3.81 -12.16
CA HIS A 18 10.08 -2.47 -12.70
C HIS A 18 8.61 -2.18 -12.98
N ILE A 19 8.14 -1.00 -12.60
CA ILE A 19 6.82 -0.52 -13.01
C ILE A 19 6.86 -0.20 -14.51
N LYS A 20 5.91 -0.78 -15.22
CA LYS A 20 5.56 -0.32 -16.56
C LYS A 20 4.42 0.69 -16.40
N TRP A 21 4.78 1.94 -16.29
CA TRP A 21 3.82 3.03 -16.11
C TRP A 21 2.85 3.13 -17.28
N ASN A 22 1.56 3.29 -16.97
CA ASN A 22 0.52 3.62 -17.94
C ASN A 22 0.57 5.12 -18.29
N ASP A 23 1.00 5.94 -17.32
CA ASP A 23 1.20 7.38 -17.49
C ASP A 23 2.65 7.77 -17.13
N GLU A 24 3.49 7.98 -18.15
CA GLU A 24 4.89 8.37 -17.97
C GLU A 24 5.06 9.71 -17.23
N THR A 25 4.05 10.59 -17.22
CA THR A 25 4.12 11.84 -16.46
C THR A 25 4.16 11.62 -14.96
N LEU A 26 3.56 10.52 -14.46
CA LEU A 26 3.63 10.13 -13.04
C LEU A 26 5.02 9.60 -12.69
N ALA A 27 5.63 8.84 -13.60
CA ALA A 27 7.01 8.39 -13.42
C ALA A 27 7.98 9.57 -13.33
N ASP A 28 7.76 10.64 -14.11
CA ASP A 28 8.61 11.84 -14.10
C ASP A 28 8.50 12.62 -12.78
N LEU A 29 7.36 12.60 -12.11
CA LEU A 29 7.22 13.20 -10.78
C LEU A 29 8.20 12.58 -9.79
N ILE A 30 8.30 11.24 -9.80
CA ILE A 30 9.22 10.50 -8.92
C ILE A 30 10.68 10.71 -9.36
N ARG A 31 10.98 10.62 -10.65
CA ARG A 31 12.35 10.75 -11.20
C ARG A 31 12.98 12.11 -10.93
N ASN A 32 12.18 13.16 -10.86
CA ASN A 32 12.65 14.52 -10.66
C ASN A 32 12.83 14.90 -9.18
N ASP A 33 12.42 14.07 -8.25
CA ASP A 33 12.65 14.29 -6.83
C ASP A 33 13.97 13.65 -6.36
N ASN A 34 14.98 14.48 -6.14
CA ASN A 34 16.30 14.01 -5.73
C ASN A 34 16.36 13.36 -4.35
N VAL A 35 15.39 13.61 -3.48
CA VAL A 35 15.36 13.06 -2.12
C VAL A 35 14.86 11.60 -2.15
N TYR A 36 13.86 11.32 -2.99
CA TYR A 36 13.21 10.02 -3.04
C TYR A 36 13.80 9.05 -4.05
N ASN A 37 14.51 9.54 -5.07
CA ASN A 37 15.21 8.69 -6.04
C ASN A 37 16.15 7.66 -5.37
N VAL A 38 16.72 8.00 -4.21
CA VAL A 38 17.63 7.11 -3.46
C VAL A 38 16.86 5.98 -2.77
N PHE A 39 15.60 6.21 -2.37
CA PHE A 39 14.81 5.26 -1.61
C PHE A 39 13.90 4.40 -2.49
N ILE A 40 13.42 4.95 -3.59
CA ILE A 40 12.43 4.27 -4.47
C ILE A 40 13.13 3.51 -5.58
N PHE A 41 14.20 4.08 -6.15
CA PHE A 41 15.01 3.45 -7.18
C PHE A 41 16.30 2.96 -6.54
N ASN A 42 16.46 1.66 -6.38
CA ASN A 42 17.78 1.17 -6.08
C ASN A 42 18.72 1.38 -7.30
N LYS A 43 20.03 1.14 -7.11
CA LYS A 43 21.05 1.29 -8.15
C LYS A 43 20.76 0.49 -9.42
N ASP A 44 19.89 -0.51 -9.37
CA ASP A 44 19.49 -1.37 -10.49
C ASP A 44 18.19 -0.89 -11.15
N GLY A 45 17.63 0.27 -10.73
CA GLY A 45 16.41 0.86 -11.27
C GLY A 45 15.12 0.21 -10.79
N ASN A 46 15.14 -0.65 -9.78
CA ASN A 46 13.95 -1.24 -9.19
C ASN A 46 13.16 -0.20 -8.41
N HIS A 47 11.84 -0.32 -8.45
CA HIS A 47 10.92 0.59 -7.76
C HIS A 47 10.53 0.11 -6.37
N GLY A 48 11.30 -0.82 -5.76
CA GLY A 48 11.00 -1.37 -4.45
C GLY A 48 9.63 -2.04 -4.41
N TYR A 49 8.93 -1.93 -3.28
CA TYR A 49 7.58 -2.48 -3.12
C TYR A 49 6.50 -1.73 -3.93
N PHE A 50 6.79 -0.54 -4.46
CA PHE A 50 5.84 0.19 -5.32
C PHE A 50 5.49 -0.58 -6.59
N SER A 51 6.44 -1.34 -7.16
CA SER A 51 6.15 -2.22 -8.30
C SER A 51 5.17 -3.33 -7.93
N LEU A 52 5.21 -3.81 -6.70
CA LEU A 52 4.26 -4.79 -6.20
C LEU A 52 2.88 -4.18 -5.98
N LEU A 53 2.79 -3.01 -5.33
CA LEU A 53 1.53 -2.29 -5.18
C LEU A 53 0.87 -2.03 -6.54
N HIS A 54 1.62 -1.57 -7.53
CA HIS A 54 1.15 -1.36 -8.90
C HIS A 54 0.60 -2.66 -9.51
N ASN A 55 1.37 -3.77 -9.44
CA ASN A 55 0.95 -5.04 -10.01
C ASN A 55 -0.24 -5.66 -9.26
N LEU A 56 -0.34 -5.52 -7.96
CA LEU A 56 -1.51 -5.95 -7.18
C LEU A 56 -2.73 -5.14 -7.59
N THR A 57 -2.63 -3.82 -7.61
CA THR A 57 -3.71 -2.91 -8.00
C THR A 57 -4.23 -3.20 -9.41
N SER A 58 -3.33 -3.46 -10.37
CA SER A 58 -3.73 -3.80 -11.75
C SER A 58 -4.53 -5.11 -11.88
N ASN A 59 -4.60 -5.90 -10.81
CA ASN A 59 -5.28 -7.20 -10.77
C ASN A 59 -6.43 -7.28 -9.75
N ILE A 60 -6.74 -6.18 -9.09
CA ILE A 60 -7.77 -6.08 -8.05
C ILE A 60 -8.85 -5.10 -8.51
N ASP A 61 -10.11 -5.58 -8.49
CA ASP A 61 -11.28 -4.74 -8.67
C ASP A 61 -11.92 -4.43 -7.31
N GLY A 62 -12.43 -3.21 -7.15
CA GLY A 62 -13.16 -2.76 -5.97
C GLY A 62 -12.40 -1.72 -5.15
N THR A 63 -12.70 -1.64 -3.86
CA THR A 63 -12.14 -0.62 -2.98
C THR A 63 -10.73 -0.94 -2.54
N ILE A 64 -9.82 0.00 -2.74
CA ILE A 64 -8.42 -0.04 -2.31
C ILE A 64 -8.23 1.06 -1.27
N VAL A 65 -7.56 0.75 -0.16
CA VAL A 65 -7.32 1.70 0.93
C VAL A 65 -5.83 1.75 1.26
N GLU A 66 -5.28 2.96 1.41
CA GLU A 66 -3.93 3.21 1.91
C GLU A 66 -4.02 3.99 3.23
N LEU A 67 -3.43 3.45 4.28
CA LEU A 67 -3.29 4.09 5.58
C LEU A 67 -1.87 4.63 5.72
N GLY A 68 -1.74 5.97 5.78
CA GLY A 68 -0.45 6.66 5.78
C GLY A 68 0.03 6.98 4.37
N ASN A 69 -0.37 8.13 3.83
CA ASN A 69 0.00 8.52 2.47
C ASN A 69 1.21 9.47 2.42
N ARG A 70 1.49 10.14 3.52
CA ARG A 70 2.61 11.06 3.63
C ARG A 70 2.71 11.98 2.41
N GLU A 71 3.84 11.97 1.68
CA GLU A 71 4.01 12.82 0.48
C GLU A 71 3.27 12.30 -0.77
N GLY A 72 2.68 11.10 -0.72
CA GLY A 72 1.82 10.57 -1.80
C GLY A 72 2.54 9.67 -2.82
N LEU A 73 3.65 9.03 -2.46
CA LEU A 73 4.37 8.13 -3.38
C LEU A 73 3.62 6.82 -3.63
N GLY A 74 3.01 6.23 -2.58
CA GLY A 74 2.15 5.07 -2.72
C GLY A 74 0.97 5.37 -3.64
N ILE A 75 0.40 6.59 -3.51
CA ILE A 75 -0.69 7.06 -4.36
C ILE A 75 -0.34 6.94 -5.85
N LEU A 76 0.87 7.33 -6.27
CA LEU A 76 1.24 7.32 -7.68
C LEU A 76 1.20 5.90 -8.27
N SER A 77 1.76 4.92 -7.55
CA SER A 77 1.82 3.54 -8.04
C SER A 77 0.45 2.87 -8.05
N ILE A 78 -0.38 3.13 -7.04
CA ILE A 78 -1.74 2.61 -6.96
C ILE A 78 -2.62 3.26 -8.02
N TYR A 79 -2.58 4.60 -8.14
CA TYR A 79 -3.39 5.34 -9.10
C TYR A 79 -3.13 4.94 -10.55
N ASP A 80 -1.85 4.80 -10.95
CA ASP A 80 -1.49 4.44 -12.32
C ASP A 80 -2.05 3.07 -12.76
N ALA A 81 -2.23 2.17 -11.80
CA ALA A 81 -2.74 0.82 -12.01
C ALA A 81 -4.24 0.66 -11.70
N LEU A 82 -4.91 1.72 -11.24
CA LEU A 82 -6.28 1.65 -10.74
C LEU A 82 -7.26 1.22 -11.85
N GLN A 83 -8.00 0.15 -11.58
CA GLN A 83 -8.96 -0.38 -12.54
C GLN A 83 -10.15 0.58 -12.74
N PRO A 84 -10.84 0.55 -13.91
CA PRO A 84 -11.91 1.51 -14.22
C PRO A 84 -13.08 1.50 -13.22
N ASN A 85 -13.36 0.35 -12.60
CA ASN A 85 -14.47 0.18 -11.65
C ASN A 85 -14.00 0.15 -10.19
N SER A 86 -12.75 0.53 -9.93
CA SER A 86 -12.19 0.55 -8.58
C SER A 86 -12.21 1.96 -8.00
N GLU A 87 -12.30 2.04 -6.68
CA GLU A 87 -12.14 3.27 -5.92
C GLU A 87 -10.90 3.18 -5.03
N PHE A 88 -10.20 4.29 -4.90
CA PHE A 88 -9.00 4.38 -4.09
C PHE A 88 -9.15 5.44 -3.01
N TYR A 89 -9.06 5.01 -1.77
CA TYR A 89 -9.05 5.86 -0.58
C TYR A 89 -7.64 5.89 0.00
N THR A 90 -7.12 7.09 0.22
CA THR A 90 -5.82 7.28 0.87
C THR A 90 -5.98 8.24 2.03
N LEU A 91 -5.46 7.86 3.20
CA LEU A 91 -5.74 8.51 4.47
C LEU A 91 -4.46 8.89 5.19
N ASP A 92 -4.42 10.10 5.74
CA ASP A 92 -3.35 10.53 6.64
C ASP A 92 -3.88 11.55 7.65
N ILE A 93 -3.22 11.64 8.81
CA ILE A 93 -3.46 12.69 9.81
C ILE A 93 -2.83 14.02 9.39
N VAL A 94 -1.95 14.01 8.39
CA VAL A 94 -1.24 15.18 7.88
C VAL A 94 -1.67 15.46 6.44
N ASP A 95 -1.75 16.74 6.09
CA ASP A 95 -1.98 17.19 4.71
C ASP A 95 -0.65 17.55 4.04
N ASP A 96 0.09 16.56 3.56
CA ASP A 96 1.39 16.74 2.87
C ASP A 96 1.52 15.87 1.61
N VAL A 97 0.52 15.90 0.73
CA VAL A 97 0.51 15.10 -0.52
C VAL A 97 1.14 15.86 -1.69
N ARG A 98 2.42 16.18 -1.59
CA ARG A 98 3.13 17.02 -2.58
C ARG A 98 3.36 16.37 -3.94
N PHE A 99 3.35 15.04 -4.04
CA PHE A 99 3.49 14.33 -5.32
C PHE A 99 2.16 14.14 -6.06
N VAL A 100 1.05 14.55 -5.49
CA VAL A 100 -0.28 14.38 -6.09
C VAL A 100 -0.63 15.59 -6.94
N ASN A 101 -0.71 15.40 -8.25
CA ASN A 101 -1.07 16.43 -9.20
C ASN A 101 -2.60 16.59 -9.35
N ASP A 102 -3.03 17.64 -10.08
CA ASP A 102 -4.44 17.94 -10.29
C ASP A 102 -5.21 16.82 -11.02
N LYS A 103 -4.55 16.02 -11.86
CA LYS A 103 -5.17 14.88 -12.53
C LYS A 103 -5.65 13.85 -11.51
N ILE A 104 -4.81 13.53 -10.52
CA ILE A 104 -5.13 12.57 -9.45
C ILE A 104 -6.19 13.16 -8.52
N LYS A 105 -6.00 14.43 -8.09
CA LYS A 105 -6.93 15.10 -7.17
C LYS A 105 -8.34 15.26 -7.73
N ASN A 106 -8.48 15.35 -9.05
CA ASN A 106 -9.77 15.52 -9.72
C ASN A 106 -10.35 14.21 -10.28
N ASP A 107 -9.68 13.06 -10.13
CA ASP A 107 -10.24 11.78 -10.54
C ASP A 107 -11.33 11.35 -9.54
N PRO A 108 -12.60 11.16 -9.99
CA PRO A 108 -13.71 10.84 -9.10
C PRO A 108 -13.56 9.49 -8.38
N ARG A 109 -12.61 8.64 -8.80
CA ARG A 109 -12.32 7.36 -8.16
C ARG A 109 -11.32 7.49 -7.00
N VAL A 110 -10.71 8.66 -6.82
CA VAL A 110 -9.64 8.88 -5.82
C VAL A 110 -10.15 9.79 -4.71
N HIS A 111 -10.05 9.31 -3.49
CA HIS A 111 -10.49 9.99 -2.29
C HIS A 111 -9.29 10.22 -1.36
N ILE A 112 -8.75 11.44 -1.39
CA ILE A 112 -7.64 11.83 -0.51
C ILE A 112 -8.25 12.43 0.76
N LEU A 113 -8.14 11.70 1.86
CA LEU A 113 -8.77 12.03 3.14
C LEU A 113 -7.69 12.49 4.14
N ASN A 114 -7.32 13.76 4.02
CA ASN A 114 -6.41 14.40 4.97
C ASN A 114 -7.14 14.68 6.30
N ASP A 115 -6.38 14.86 7.39
CA ASP A 115 -6.90 14.93 8.76
C ASP A 115 -7.72 13.70 9.19
N PHE A 116 -7.46 12.55 8.57
CA PHE A 116 -8.14 11.31 8.88
C PHE A 116 -7.24 10.39 9.71
N ASP A 117 -7.51 10.32 11.01
CA ASP A 117 -6.89 9.32 11.87
C ASP A 117 -7.44 7.93 11.54
N ALA A 118 -6.54 7.02 11.14
CA ALA A 118 -6.87 5.63 10.78
C ALA A 118 -7.49 4.83 11.96
N LEU A 119 -7.37 5.32 13.18
CA LEU A 119 -7.99 4.75 14.39
C LEU A 119 -9.31 5.45 14.79
N ASN A 120 -9.80 6.41 14.02
CA ASN A 120 -11.08 7.04 14.28
C ASN A 120 -12.25 6.15 13.82
N GLU A 121 -12.72 5.29 14.72
CA GLU A 121 -13.76 4.30 14.46
C GLU A 121 -15.04 4.89 13.86
N ASP A 122 -15.51 6.06 14.37
CA ASP A 122 -16.72 6.70 13.86
C ASP A 122 -16.58 7.15 12.40
N ARG A 123 -15.40 7.66 12.03
CA ARG A 123 -15.12 8.07 10.65
C ARG A 123 -15.01 6.85 9.74
N VAL A 124 -14.32 5.80 10.18
CA VAL A 124 -14.20 4.54 9.43
C VAL A 124 -15.60 3.97 9.14
N LYS A 125 -16.44 3.79 10.17
CA LYS A 125 -17.83 3.31 10.04
C LYS A 125 -18.70 4.16 9.11
N LYS A 126 -18.46 5.46 9.08
CA LYS A 126 -19.22 6.38 8.21
C LYS A 126 -18.76 6.33 6.77
N THR A 127 -17.51 5.96 6.52
CA THR A 127 -16.88 6.03 5.20
C THR A 127 -16.92 4.71 4.47
N PHE A 128 -16.82 3.59 5.18
CA PHE A 128 -16.69 2.26 4.60
C PHE A 128 -17.81 1.33 5.06
N ASP A 129 -18.32 0.53 4.13
CA ASP A 129 -19.20 -0.59 4.44
C ASP A 129 -18.38 -1.82 4.87
N GLU A 130 -18.93 -2.64 5.77
CA GLU A 130 -18.32 -3.92 6.14
C GLU A 130 -18.09 -4.80 4.90
N THR A 131 -16.99 -5.55 4.89
CA THR A 131 -16.61 -6.46 3.79
C THR A 131 -16.54 -5.80 2.41
N SER A 132 -16.18 -4.51 2.35
CA SER A 132 -16.10 -3.75 1.08
C SER A 132 -14.69 -3.67 0.49
N ILE A 133 -13.64 -3.76 1.33
CA ILE A 133 -12.24 -3.50 0.95
C ILE A 133 -11.63 -4.73 0.29
N SER A 134 -11.11 -4.54 -0.93
CA SER A 134 -10.44 -5.58 -1.73
C SER A 134 -8.91 -5.59 -1.54
N MET A 135 -8.31 -4.44 -1.21
CA MET A 135 -6.90 -4.31 -0.86
C MET A 135 -6.73 -3.22 0.19
N ILE A 136 -5.86 -3.46 1.15
CA ILE A 136 -5.45 -2.45 2.14
C ILE A 136 -3.93 -2.41 2.28
N PHE A 137 -3.35 -1.21 2.31
CA PHE A 137 -1.93 -0.98 2.52
C PHE A 137 -1.70 -0.17 3.79
N LEU A 138 -0.92 -0.71 4.74
CA LEU A 138 -0.63 -0.11 6.05
C LEU A 138 0.81 0.41 6.07
N ASP A 139 0.96 1.74 5.97
CA ASP A 139 2.24 2.44 6.03
C ASP A 139 2.20 3.65 7.00
N THR A 140 1.62 3.45 8.17
CA THR A 140 1.49 4.42 9.25
C THR A 140 2.66 4.38 10.22
N ILE A 141 2.44 4.70 11.51
CA ILE A 141 3.45 4.61 12.58
C ILE A 141 3.97 3.17 12.68
N HIS A 142 5.29 3.00 12.73
CA HIS A 142 5.98 1.72 12.60
C HIS A 142 6.06 0.93 13.91
N THR A 143 4.99 0.95 14.74
CA THR A 143 4.93 0.22 16.01
C THR A 143 3.94 -0.95 15.97
N TYR A 144 4.19 -1.96 16.79
CA TYR A 144 3.32 -3.12 16.97
C TYR A 144 1.92 -2.70 17.41
N GLU A 145 1.85 -1.80 18.39
CA GLU A 145 0.60 -1.34 18.99
C GLU A 145 -0.27 -0.64 17.95
N GLN A 146 0.33 0.19 17.10
CA GLN A 146 -0.40 0.90 16.04
C GLN A 146 -0.94 -0.08 15.00
N VAL A 147 -0.10 -0.94 14.43
CA VAL A 147 -0.54 -1.87 13.38
C VAL A 147 -1.58 -2.87 13.89
N LEU A 148 -1.48 -3.29 15.16
CA LEU A 148 -2.47 -4.16 15.78
C LEU A 148 -3.81 -3.44 15.94
N ALA A 149 -3.81 -2.19 16.42
CA ALA A 149 -5.03 -1.40 16.57
C ALA A 149 -5.69 -1.12 15.21
N GLU A 150 -4.91 -0.76 14.19
CA GLU A 150 -5.40 -0.59 12.83
C GLU A 150 -5.99 -1.90 12.29
N PHE A 151 -5.28 -3.00 12.42
CA PHE A 151 -5.77 -4.31 11.96
C PHE A 151 -7.10 -4.68 12.61
N VAL A 152 -7.21 -4.57 13.94
CA VAL A 152 -8.45 -4.89 14.67
C VAL A 152 -9.62 -4.02 14.22
N LEU A 153 -9.36 -2.73 13.96
CA LEU A 153 -10.39 -1.81 13.51
C LEU A 153 -10.80 -2.05 12.06
N TRP A 154 -9.85 -2.33 11.16
CA TRP A 154 -10.10 -2.39 9.72
C TRP A 154 -10.46 -3.79 9.22
N GLU A 155 -10.12 -4.85 9.95
CA GLU A 155 -10.36 -6.24 9.56
C GLU A 155 -11.84 -6.55 9.24
N PRO A 156 -12.86 -6.02 9.95
CA PRO A 156 -14.27 -6.21 9.60
C PRO A 156 -14.67 -5.61 8.23
N TYR A 157 -13.94 -4.62 7.74
CA TYR A 157 -14.20 -3.97 6.44
C TYR A 157 -13.52 -4.69 5.28
N MET A 158 -12.58 -5.58 5.54
CA MET A 158 -11.88 -6.38 4.53
C MET A 158 -12.77 -7.51 4.02
N LYS A 159 -12.82 -7.71 2.70
CA LYS A 159 -13.42 -8.90 2.08
C LYS A 159 -12.69 -10.17 2.50
N ASP A 160 -13.34 -11.33 2.38
CA ASP A 160 -12.72 -12.63 2.63
C ASP A 160 -11.54 -12.94 1.69
N ASP A 161 -11.45 -12.28 0.56
CA ASP A 161 -10.36 -12.38 -0.40
C ASP A 161 -9.53 -11.08 -0.50
N CYS A 162 -9.50 -10.29 0.57
CA CYS A 162 -8.72 -9.06 0.66
C CYS A 162 -7.22 -9.35 0.65
N VAL A 163 -6.48 -8.50 -0.06
CA VAL A 163 -5.02 -8.46 0.01
C VAL A 163 -4.60 -7.35 0.98
N MET A 164 -3.89 -7.70 2.03
CA MET A 164 -3.29 -6.74 2.96
C MET A 164 -1.79 -6.63 2.70
N CYS A 165 -1.29 -5.40 2.56
CA CYS A 165 0.13 -5.08 2.45
C CYS A 165 0.56 -4.30 3.68
N ILE A 166 1.74 -4.59 4.22
CA ILE A 166 2.30 -3.89 5.39
C ILE A 166 3.76 -3.56 5.14
N ASP A 167 4.11 -2.28 5.24
CA ASP A 167 5.52 -1.84 5.25
C ASP A 167 6.16 -1.98 6.64
N ASP A 168 7.50 -2.03 6.69
CA ASP A 168 8.30 -2.09 7.92
C ASP A 168 8.12 -3.35 8.77
N ILE A 169 8.01 -4.52 8.17
CA ILE A 169 7.88 -5.81 8.87
C ILE A 169 9.20 -6.42 9.34
N ARG A 170 10.33 -5.69 9.30
CA ARG A 170 11.64 -6.13 9.80
C ARG A 170 12.18 -5.22 10.91
N PRO A 171 13.00 -5.75 11.85
CA PRO A 171 13.57 -4.97 12.92
C PRO A 171 14.77 -4.12 12.43
N SER A 172 14.50 -3.16 11.53
CA SER A 172 15.54 -2.36 10.85
C SER A 172 16.07 -1.19 11.68
N MET A 173 15.26 -0.65 12.60
CA MET A 173 15.60 0.52 13.40
C MET A 173 15.03 0.42 14.83
N PRO A 174 15.68 1.04 15.84
CA PRO A 174 15.10 1.17 17.19
C PRO A 174 13.71 1.81 17.15
N GLY A 175 12.75 1.24 17.87
CA GLY A 175 11.36 1.72 17.94
C GLY A 175 10.44 1.20 16.82
N ARG A 176 10.96 0.61 15.76
CA ARG A 176 10.14 -0.08 14.74
C ARG A 176 9.84 -1.49 15.21
N THR A 177 8.58 -1.78 15.50
CA THR A 177 8.15 -3.05 16.10
C THR A 177 7.05 -3.78 15.33
N LYS A 178 6.63 -3.31 14.14
CA LYS A 178 5.65 -3.98 13.26
C LYS A 178 6.03 -5.44 12.93
N TRP A 179 7.31 -5.78 12.94
CA TRP A 179 7.80 -7.14 12.74
C TRP A 179 7.20 -8.16 13.73
N LYS A 180 6.84 -7.74 14.95
CA LYS A 180 6.16 -8.59 15.94
C LYS A 180 4.78 -8.97 15.44
N PHE A 181 4.02 -8.00 14.93
CA PHE A 181 2.71 -8.24 14.33
C PHE A 181 2.82 -9.21 13.16
N HIS A 182 3.81 -9.01 12.26
CA HIS A 182 4.07 -9.94 11.16
C HIS A 182 4.31 -11.37 11.67
N GLN A 183 5.04 -11.56 12.76
CA GLN A 183 5.28 -12.89 13.31
C GLN A 183 4.03 -13.53 13.91
N GLU A 184 3.22 -12.75 14.63
CA GLU A 184 2.05 -13.22 15.38
C GLU A 184 0.79 -13.40 14.53
N LEU A 185 0.69 -12.68 13.40
CA LEU A 185 -0.47 -12.76 12.52
C LEU A 185 -0.63 -14.18 11.95
N ASP A 186 -1.73 -14.84 12.32
CA ASP A 186 -2.06 -16.21 11.88
C ASP A 186 -2.90 -16.18 10.59
N TYR A 187 -2.29 -15.74 9.48
CA TYR A 187 -2.88 -15.85 8.15
C TYR A 187 -2.26 -17.04 7.41
N ALA A 188 -3.12 -17.85 6.77
CA ALA A 188 -2.71 -19.05 6.03
C ALA A 188 -1.74 -18.72 4.88
N HIS A 189 -1.87 -17.53 4.30
CA HIS A 189 -1.05 -17.06 3.20
C HIS A 189 -0.38 -15.74 3.58
N LYS A 190 0.87 -15.85 3.99
CA LYS A 190 1.70 -14.77 4.48
C LYS A 190 3.06 -14.81 3.77
N TYR A 191 3.42 -13.73 3.09
CA TYR A 191 4.62 -13.61 2.27
C TYR A 191 5.48 -12.45 2.77
N ASP A 192 6.72 -12.73 3.17
CA ASP A 192 7.78 -11.72 3.33
C ASP A 192 8.48 -11.53 1.99
N VAL A 193 8.28 -10.38 1.37
CA VAL A 193 8.83 -10.07 0.05
C VAL A 193 10.00 -9.08 0.11
N THR A 194 10.52 -8.84 1.30
CA THR A 194 11.55 -7.84 1.61
C THR A 194 12.76 -7.90 0.68
N GLU A 195 13.29 -9.10 0.44
CA GLU A 195 14.55 -9.24 -0.28
C GLU A 195 14.46 -8.83 -1.74
N TRP A 196 13.38 -9.17 -2.42
CA TRP A 196 13.23 -8.83 -3.82
C TRP A 196 12.45 -7.51 -4.05
N ALA A 197 11.72 -7.04 -3.05
CA ALA A 197 11.12 -5.70 -3.07
C ALA A 197 12.17 -4.60 -2.79
N HIS A 198 13.43 -4.96 -2.51
CA HIS A 198 14.53 -4.04 -2.20
C HIS A 198 14.20 -3.02 -1.12
N ASN A 199 13.47 -3.46 -0.11
CA ASN A 199 13.10 -2.66 1.04
C ASN A 199 13.80 -3.19 2.29
N ASP A 200 14.82 -2.47 2.78
CA ASP A 200 15.60 -2.86 3.95
C ASP A 200 14.77 -2.91 5.25
N THR A 201 13.62 -2.23 5.27
CA THR A 201 12.71 -2.18 6.42
C THR A 201 11.71 -3.32 6.45
N GLY A 202 11.54 -4.01 5.34
CA GLY A 202 10.67 -5.17 5.19
C GLY A 202 9.30 -4.85 4.64
N PHE A 203 8.79 -5.74 3.77
CA PHE A 203 7.46 -5.64 3.19
C PHE A 203 6.74 -6.98 3.21
N GLY A 204 5.54 -7.00 3.78
CA GLY A 204 4.69 -8.17 3.91
C GLY A 204 3.44 -8.09 3.04
N VAL A 205 3.05 -9.24 2.47
CA VAL A 205 1.78 -9.41 1.75
C VAL A 205 1.01 -10.55 2.39
N TYR A 206 -0.25 -10.32 2.65
CA TYR A 206 -1.15 -11.24 3.35
C TYR A 206 -2.43 -11.41 2.55
N PHE A 207 -2.96 -12.60 2.56
CA PHE A 207 -4.23 -12.91 1.92
C PHE A 207 -5.19 -13.47 2.97
N LYS A 208 -6.31 -12.78 3.14
CA LYS A 208 -7.35 -13.13 4.11
C LYS A 208 -8.14 -14.37 3.70
#